data_060dfde57223559fc0bb144ae5ad8ecd
#
_entry.id   060dfde57223559fc0bb144ae5ad8ecd
#
_cell.length_a   1.000
_cell.length_b   1.000
_cell.length_c   1.000
_cell.angle_alpha   90.00
_cell.angle_beta   90.00
_cell.angle_gamma   90.00
#
_symmetry.space_group_name_H-M   'P 1'
#
loop_
_entity.id
_entity.type
_entity.pdbx_description
1 polymer ?
#
loop_
_entity_poly.entity_id
_entity_poly.type
_entity_poly.pdbx_seq_one_letter_code
_entity_poly.pdbx_strand_id
1 'polypeptide(L)'
;MIEIQHLQKTFPTPEGVFTALEDVSFTIGDGDIFGIVGMSGAGKSTLVRCINLLERPTSGHVIIDGEDMTTLSPKALREKRRSISMIFQQFNLLMQRTCLDNICFPMEIAGVSKAKARIKARELLETVGLPDKADSYPAQLSGGQKQRIAIARALASNPKVLLCDEATSALDPTTT
;
A
#
# COMPACT_ATOMS: atom_id res chain seq x y z
N MET A 1 -0.91 14.88 6.57
CA MET A 1 0.17 14.73 7.59
C MET A 1 0.04 13.37 8.28
N ILE A 2 1.16 12.68 8.51
CA ILE A 2 1.22 11.41 9.27
C ILE A 2 2.11 11.63 10.48
N GLU A 3 1.65 11.23 11.67
CA GLU A 3 2.39 11.31 12.91
C GLU A 3 2.39 9.95 13.59
N ILE A 4 3.58 9.47 13.93
CA ILE A 4 3.81 8.23 14.65
C ILE A 4 4.34 8.59 16.03
N GLN A 5 3.66 8.08 17.07
CA GLN A 5 3.99 8.39 18.46
C GLN A 5 4.23 7.12 19.27
N HIS A 6 5.46 6.93 19.75
CA HIS A 6 5.87 5.84 20.62
C HIS A 6 5.43 4.46 20.13
N LEU A 7 5.51 4.24 18.80
CA LEU A 7 5.02 3.04 18.16
C LEU A 7 5.89 1.85 18.53
N GLN A 8 5.26 0.83 19.10
CA GLN A 8 5.89 -0.45 19.44
C GLN A 8 5.14 -1.61 18.76
N LYS A 9 5.87 -2.58 18.25
CA LYS A 9 5.30 -3.83 17.75
C LYS A 9 6.12 -5.01 18.20
N THR A 10 5.46 -5.92 18.90
CA THR A 10 6.03 -7.20 19.33
C THR A 10 5.24 -8.36 18.73
N PHE A 11 5.91 -9.48 18.53
CA PHE A 11 5.31 -10.74 18.09
C PHE A 11 5.66 -11.85 19.08
N PRO A 12 4.69 -12.65 19.52
CA PRO A 12 4.98 -13.85 20.29
C PRO A 12 5.68 -14.88 19.41
N THR A 13 6.74 -15.51 19.95
CA THR A 13 7.47 -16.59 19.30
C THR A 13 7.58 -17.79 20.25
N PRO A 14 7.89 -19.00 19.79
CA PRO A 14 8.11 -20.15 20.67
C PRO A 14 9.23 -19.93 21.70
N GLU A 15 10.19 -19.05 21.41
CA GLU A 15 11.36 -18.75 22.23
C GLU A 15 11.15 -17.51 23.14
N GLY A 16 9.96 -16.85 23.06
CA GLY A 16 9.66 -15.65 23.84
C GLY A 16 8.95 -14.58 23.03
N VAL A 17 9.38 -13.33 23.16
CA VAL A 17 8.80 -12.17 22.46
C VAL A 17 9.85 -11.54 21.55
N PHE A 18 9.54 -11.45 20.28
CA PHE A 18 10.34 -10.71 19.30
C PHE A 18 9.82 -9.27 19.16
N THR A 19 10.68 -8.28 19.43
CA THR A 19 10.37 -6.86 19.23
C THR A 19 10.79 -6.42 17.83
N ALA A 20 9.81 -6.13 16.99
CA ALA A 20 10.05 -5.68 15.60
C ALA A 20 10.17 -4.17 15.49
N LEU A 21 9.47 -3.42 16.34
CA LEU A 21 9.53 -1.96 16.46
C LEU A 21 9.59 -1.60 17.93
N GLU A 22 10.53 -0.71 18.29
CA GLU A 22 10.74 -0.25 19.65
C GLU A 22 10.76 1.28 19.69
N ASP A 23 9.73 1.87 20.33
CA ASP A 23 9.59 3.31 20.57
C ASP A 23 9.86 4.21 19.33
N VAL A 24 9.21 3.91 18.23
CA VAL A 24 9.38 4.67 16.98
C VAL A 24 8.47 5.90 16.98
N SER A 25 9.06 7.09 16.82
CA SER A 25 8.33 8.36 16.76
C SER A 25 8.89 9.25 15.64
N PHE A 26 8.02 9.74 14.75
CA PHE A 26 8.36 10.71 13.69
C PHE A 26 7.10 11.31 13.08
N THR A 27 7.29 12.38 12.31
CA THR A 27 6.21 13.05 11.56
C THR A 27 6.58 13.17 10.08
N ILE A 28 5.59 12.97 9.19
CA ILE A 28 5.69 13.16 7.75
C ILE A 28 4.72 14.26 7.34
N GLY A 29 5.21 15.30 6.69
CA GLY A 29 4.41 16.42 6.21
C GLY A 29 3.55 16.05 4.99
N ASP A 30 2.60 16.93 4.66
CA ASP A 30 1.83 16.77 3.43
C ASP A 30 2.72 17.06 2.21
N GLY A 31 2.66 16.17 1.22
CA GLY A 31 3.46 16.24 0.00
C GLY A 31 4.89 15.74 0.13
N ASP A 32 5.30 15.30 1.32
CA ASP A 32 6.64 14.73 1.53
C ASP A 32 6.79 13.35 0.88
N ILE A 33 8.00 13.08 0.40
CA ILE A 33 8.48 11.75 0.05
C ILE A 33 9.42 11.29 1.17
N PHE A 34 8.96 10.35 1.98
CA PHE A 34 9.67 9.85 3.15
C PHE A 34 10.26 8.45 2.90
N GLY A 35 11.57 8.31 3.02
CA GLY A 35 12.27 7.06 2.83
C GLY A 35 12.58 6.35 4.15
N ILE A 36 12.24 5.05 4.25
CA ILE A 36 12.60 4.18 5.37
C ILE A 36 13.73 3.27 4.94
N VAL A 37 14.92 3.48 5.52
CA VAL A 37 16.14 2.74 5.16
C VAL A 37 16.58 1.88 6.35
N GLY A 38 17.13 0.71 6.08
CA GLY A 38 17.65 -0.20 7.10
C GLY A 38 17.93 -1.59 6.52
N MET A 39 18.66 -2.42 7.26
CA MET A 39 18.99 -3.79 6.87
C MET A 39 17.72 -4.67 6.72
N SER A 40 17.88 -5.82 6.05
CA SER A 40 16.83 -6.84 6.04
C SER A 40 16.48 -7.26 7.49
N GLY A 41 15.19 -7.39 7.78
CA GLY A 41 14.73 -7.71 9.14
C GLY A 41 14.64 -6.53 10.12
N ALA A 42 15.05 -5.32 9.73
CA ALA A 42 15.02 -4.13 10.61
C ALA A 42 13.60 -3.58 10.92
N GLY A 43 12.53 -4.30 10.59
CA GLY A 43 11.15 -3.88 10.89
C GLY A 43 10.51 -2.93 9.88
N LYS A 44 11.16 -2.61 8.74
CA LYS A 44 10.62 -1.65 7.74
C LYS A 44 9.21 -2.01 7.26
N SER A 45 9.01 -3.23 6.78
CA SER A 45 7.70 -3.71 6.33
C SER A 45 6.67 -3.73 7.47
N THR A 46 7.11 -4.06 8.70
CA THR A 46 6.26 -4.00 9.89
C THR A 46 5.79 -2.58 10.16
N LEU A 47 6.70 -1.59 10.07
CA LEU A 47 6.37 -0.18 10.25
C LEU A 47 5.34 0.30 9.20
N VAL A 48 5.60 0.03 7.92
CA VAL A 48 4.67 0.39 6.83
C VAL A 48 3.28 -0.24 7.05
N ARG A 49 3.23 -1.50 7.48
CA ARG A 49 1.97 -2.19 7.79
C ARG A 49 1.28 -1.66 9.04
N CYS A 50 2.04 -1.19 10.03
CA CYS A 50 1.48 -0.51 11.19
C CYS A 50 0.86 0.85 10.83
N ILE A 51 1.48 1.62 9.93
CA ILE A 51 0.92 2.90 9.46
C ILE A 51 -0.48 2.71 8.86
N ASN A 52 -0.69 1.63 8.10
CA ASN A 52 -2.00 1.29 7.53
C ASN A 52 -2.86 0.40 8.45
N LEU A 53 -2.42 0.13 9.68
CA LEU A 53 -3.07 -0.77 10.63
C LEU A 53 -3.35 -2.20 10.05
N LEU A 54 -2.67 -2.62 8.98
CA LEU A 54 -2.68 -4.02 8.55
C LEU A 54 -2.07 -4.91 9.63
N GLU A 55 -1.04 -4.39 10.31
CA GLU A 55 -0.55 -4.88 11.59
C GLU A 55 -0.94 -3.89 12.68
N ARG A 56 -1.69 -4.33 13.70
CA ARG A 56 -1.96 -3.46 14.84
C ARG A 56 -0.70 -3.33 15.69
N PRO A 57 -0.29 -2.11 16.06
CA PRO A 57 0.81 -1.93 17.01
C PRO A 57 0.45 -2.55 18.36
N THR A 58 1.47 -2.91 19.14
CA THR A 58 1.32 -3.38 20.52
C THR A 58 1.03 -2.20 21.45
N SER A 59 1.67 -1.05 21.20
CA SER A 59 1.42 0.22 21.87
C SER A 59 1.80 1.39 20.94
N GLY A 60 1.48 2.61 21.38
CA GLY A 60 1.70 3.84 20.62
C GLY A 60 0.55 4.15 19.66
N HIS A 61 0.70 5.23 18.90
CA HIS A 61 -0.35 5.80 18.08
C HIS A 61 0.10 6.04 16.64
N VAL A 62 -0.85 5.92 15.72
CA VAL A 62 -0.70 6.28 14.30
C VAL A 62 -1.77 7.32 14.00
N ILE A 63 -1.38 8.57 13.80
CA ILE A 63 -2.28 9.67 13.56
C ILE A 63 -2.14 10.10 12.10
N ILE A 64 -3.26 10.14 11.36
CA ILE A 64 -3.30 10.56 9.95
C ILE A 64 -4.33 11.67 9.80
N ASP A 65 -3.89 12.84 9.36
CA ASP A 65 -4.73 14.05 9.24
C ASP A 65 -5.43 14.39 10.57
N GLY A 66 -4.71 14.27 11.70
CA GLY A 66 -5.21 14.57 13.04
C GLY A 66 -6.13 13.50 13.65
N GLU A 67 -6.36 12.37 12.96
CA GLU A 67 -7.22 11.29 13.45
C GLU A 67 -6.37 10.07 13.83
N ASP A 68 -6.49 9.60 15.08
CA ASP A 68 -5.78 8.43 15.57
C ASP A 68 -6.40 7.13 15.02
N MET A 69 -5.69 6.51 14.08
CA MET A 69 -6.08 5.28 13.41
C MET A 69 -6.20 4.08 14.37
N THR A 70 -5.43 4.10 15.48
CA THR A 70 -5.38 2.98 16.44
C THR A 70 -6.66 2.84 17.25
N THR A 71 -7.41 3.93 17.40
CA THR A 71 -8.65 4.01 18.19
C THR A 71 -9.91 3.79 17.36
N LEU A 72 -9.78 3.78 16.01
CA LEU A 72 -10.93 3.67 15.11
C LEU A 72 -11.64 2.31 15.22
N SER A 73 -12.97 2.36 15.13
CA SER A 73 -13.77 1.16 14.92
C SER A 73 -13.41 0.48 13.59
N PRO A 74 -13.66 -0.84 13.44
CA PRO A 74 -13.39 -1.53 12.17
C PRO A 74 -14.08 -0.92 10.94
N LYS A 75 -15.25 -0.30 11.14
CA LYS A 75 -15.99 0.40 10.07
C LYS A 75 -15.28 1.70 9.70
N ALA A 76 -14.95 2.55 10.67
CA ALA A 76 -14.26 3.81 10.45
C ALA A 76 -12.87 3.60 9.83
N LEU A 77 -12.13 2.60 10.31
CA LEU A 77 -10.82 2.23 9.75
C LEU A 77 -10.92 1.81 8.27
N ARG A 78 -11.95 1.05 7.87
CA ARG A 78 -12.16 0.71 6.45
C ARG A 78 -12.43 1.94 5.60
N GLU A 79 -13.22 2.90 6.10
CA GLU A 79 -13.48 4.18 5.40
C GLU A 79 -12.19 4.98 5.26
N LYS A 80 -11.41 5.13 6.33
CA LYS A 80 -10.14 5.87 6.30
C LYS A 80 -9.13 5.26 5.34
N ARG A 81 -9.04 3.92 5.27
CA ARG A 81 -8.16 3.20 4.36
C ARG A 81 -8.46 3.43 2.87
N ARG A 82 -9.62 3.97 2.49
CA ARG A 82 -9.92 4.35 1.10
C ARG A 82 -9.02 5.48 0.60
N SER A 83 -8.52 6.32 1.50
CA SER A 83 -7.57 7.39 1.19
C SER A 83 -6.10 6.98 1.32
N ILE A 84 -5.83 5.74 1.70
CA ILE A 84 -4.49 5.20 1.91
C ILE A 84 -4.32 4.00 0.99
N SER A 85 -3.39 4.07 0.05
CA SER A 85 -3.06 2.95 -0.82
C SER A 85 -1.73 2.33 -0.44
N MET A 86 -1.56 1.06 -0.77
CA MET A 86 -0.32 0.34 -0.50
C MET A 86 0.12 -0.47 -1.73
N ILE A 87 1.40 -0.35 -2.07
CA ILE A 87 2.09 -1.19 -3.04
C ILE A 87 2.85 -2.24 -2.22
N PHE A 88 2.50 -3.50 -2.42
CA PHE A 88 3.07 -4.63 -1.69
C PHE A 88 4.27 -5.21 -2.45
N GLN A 89 5.23 -5.75 -1.72
CA GLN A 89 6.38 -6.45 -2.27
C GLN A 89 6.00 -7.59 -3.24
N GLN A 90 4.95 -8.35 -2.94
CA GLN A 90 4.46 -9.46 -3.76
C GLN A 90 3.33 -9.08 -4.73
N PHE A 91 3.17 -7.79 -5.07
CA PHE A 91 2.16 -7.23 -5.96
C PHE A 91 0.70 -7.46 -5.52
N ASN A 92 0.35 -8.59 -4.95
CA ASN A 92 -0.99 -9.00 -4.49
C ASN A 92 -2.10 -8.73 -5.53
N LEU A 93 -1.82 -9.03 -6.80
CA LEU A 93 -2.82 -8.93 -7.87
C LEU A 93 -3.87 -10.03 -7.74
N LEU A 94 -5.09 -9.70 -8.09
CA LEU A 94 -6.21 -10.64 -8.15
C LEU A 94 -6.01 -11.52 -9.41
N MET A 95 -5.52 -12.73 -9.22
CA MET A 95 -5.07 -13.61 -10.31
C MET A 95 -6.20 -14.00 -11.28
N GLN A 96 -7.45 -13.98 -10.81
CA GLN A 96 -8.67 -14.33 -11.58
C GLN A 96 -9.31 -13.12 -12.28
N ARG A 97 -8.71 -11.93 -12.15
CA ARG A 97 -9.14 -10.69 -12.81
C ARG A 97 -8.13 -10.23 -13.83
N THR A 98 -8.60 -9.60 -14.91
CA THR A 98 -7.72 -8.95 -15.89
C THR A 98 -6.94 -7.80 -15.25
N CYS A 99 -5.93 -7.27 -15.96
CA CYS A 99 -5.20 -6.08 -15.52
C CYS A 99 -6.14 -4.87 -15.34
N LEU A 100 -7.03 -4.65 -16.30
CA LEU A 100 -8.03 -3.58 -16.22
C LEU A 100 -8.91 -3.74 -14.98
N ASP A 101 -9.42 -4.94 -14.72
CA ASP A 101 -10.31 -5.21 -13.60
C ASP A 101 -9.56 -5.17 -12.25
N ASN A 102 -8.26 -5.49 -12.21
CA ASN A 102 -7.40 -5.25 -11.05
C ASN A 102 -7.32 -3.76 -10.71
N ILE A 103 -7.12 -2.90 -11.71
CA ILE A 103 -7.04 -1.44 -11.51
C ILE A 103 -8.42 -0.87 -11.15
N CYS A 104 -9.51 -1.38 -11.71
CA CYS A 104 -10.88 -0.96 -11.37
C CYS A 104 -11.27 -1.30 -9.92
N PHE A 105 -10.70 -2.36 -9.35
CA PHE A 105 -11.16 -2.95 -8.10
C PHE A 105 -11.28 -1.98 -6.91
N PRO A 106 -10.27 -1.13 -6.58
CA PRO A 106 -10.41 -0.17 -5.48
C PRO A 106 -11.51 0.87 -5.75
N MET A 107 -11.73 1.27 -6.99
CA MET A 107 -12.81 2.18 -7.38
C MET A 107 -14.19 1.54 -7.25
N GLU A 108 -14.31 0.24 -7.59
CA GLU A 108 -15.54 -0.53 -7.39
C GLU A 108 -15.93 -0.59 -5.91
N ILE A 109 -14.96 -0.85 -5.01
CA ILE A 109 -15.18 -0.85 -3.55
C ILE A 109 -15.59 0.55 -3.06
N ALA A 110 -15.06 1.61 -3.68
CA ALA A 110 -15.42 2.98 -3.36
C ALA A 110 -16.80 3.41 -3.91
N GLY A 111 -17.47 2.54 -4.67
CA GLY A 111 -18.80 2.83 -5.24
C GLY A 111 -18.78 3.66 -6.53
N VAL A 112 -17.61 3.78 -7.18
CA VAL A 112 -17.49 4.44 -8.49
C VAL A 112 -18.19 3.59 -9.56
N SER A 113 -18.96 4.22 -10.43
CA SER A 113 -19.64 3.51 -11.52
C SER A 113 -18.64 2.79 -12.42
N LYS A 114 -19.01 1.60 -12.91
CA LYS A 114 -18.16 0.74 -13.75
C LYS A 114 -17.62 1.48 -14.97
N ALA A 115 -18.43 2.33 -15.59
CA ALA A 115 -18.02 3.11 -16.76
C ALA A 115 -16.88 4.08 -16.41
N LYS A 116 -17.02 4.87 -15.34
CA LYS A 116 -15.97 5.80 -14.87
C LYS A 116 -14.70 5.06 -14.43
N ALA A 117 -14.85 3.95 -13.69
CA ALA A 117 -13.72 3.15 -13.25
C ALA A 117 -12.91 2.60 -14.45
N ARG A 118 -13.57 2.10 -15.51
CA ARG A 118 -12.88 1.59 -16.70
C ARG A 118 -12.17 2.67 -17.50
N ILE A 119 -12.74 3.88 -17.59
CA ILE A 119 -12.06 5.02 -18.25
C ILE A 119 -10.77 5.34 -17.48
N LYS A 120 -10.87 5.56 -16.17
CA LYS A 120 -9.70 5.86 -15.32
C LYS A 120 -8.65 4.76 -15.34
N ALA A 121 -9.09 3.50 -15.34
CA ALA A 121 -8.17 2.36 -15.38
C ALA A 121 -7.40 2.28 -16.71
N ARG A 122 -8.00 2.65 -17.84
CA ARG A 122 -7.29 2.73 -19.14
C ARG A 122 -6.26 3.86 -19.17
N GLU A 123 -6.60 5.05 -18.65
CA GLU A 123 -5.63 6.15 -18.49
C GLU A 123 -4.42 5.73 -17.64
N LEU A 124 -4.66 4.98 -16.56
CA LEU A 124 -3.59 4.48 -15.71
C LEU A 124 -2.75 3.40 -16.39
N LEU A 125 -3.35 2.54 -17.22
CA LEU A 125 -2.61 1.59 -18.05
C LEU A 125 -1.68 2.31 -19.04
N GLU A 126 -2.12 3.39 -19.65
CA GLU A 126 -1.28 4.26 -20.50
C GLU A 126 -0.15 4.88 -19.69
N THR A 127 -0.46 5.46 -18.51
CA THR A 127 0.51 6.08 -17.61
C THR A 127 1.65 5.11 -17.22
N VAL A 128 1.33 3.82 -16.98
CA VAL A 128 2.35 2.82 -16.62
C VAL A 128 2.94 2.10 -17.84
N GLY A 129 2.62 2.55 -19.07
CA GLY A 129 3.16 2.01 -20.31
C GLY A 129 2.71 0.58 -20.65
N LEU A 130 1.45 0.23 -20.32
CA LEU A 130 0.87 -1.10 -20.55
C LEU A 130 -0.55 -1.04 -21.16
N PRO A 131 -0.82 -0.17 -22.17
CA PRO A 131 -2.18 0.00 -22.70
C PRO A 131 -2.71 -1.27 -23.39
N ASP A 132 -1.82 -2.09 -23.95
CA ASP A 132 -2.12 -3.36 -24.64
C ASP A 132 -2.42 -4.53 -23.67
N LYS A 133 -2.20 -4.37 -22.35
CA LYS A 133 -2.37 -5.42 -21.36
C LYS A 133 -3.71 -5.38 -20.62
N ALA A 134 -4.65 -4.53 -21.05
CA ALA A 134 -5.94 -4.36 -20.39
C ALA A 134 -6.66 -5.69 -20.12
N ASP A 135 -6.72 -6.56 -21.11
CA ASP A 135 -7.44 -7.84 -21.05
C ASP A 135 -6.55 -9.03 -20.64
N SER A 136 -5.25 -8.80 -20.39
CA SER A 136 -4.32 -9.82 -19.91
C SER A 136 -4.55 -10.15 -18.45
N TYR A 137 -4.27 -11.39 -18.06
CA TYR A 137 -4.29 -11.84 -16.67
C TYR A 137 -2.89 -11.73 -16.03
N PRO A 138 -2.80 -11.57 -14.70
CA PRO A 138 -1.50 -11.46 -14.01
C PRO A 138 -0.54 -12.61 -14.29
N ALA A 139 -1.04 -13.83 -14.51
CA ALA A 139 -0.21 -14.99 -14.87
C ALA A 139 0.56 -14.83 -16.18
N GLN A 140 0.10 -13.95 -17.08
CA GLN A 140 0.68 -13.70 -18.40
C GLN A 140 1.71 -12.56 -18.40
N LEU A 141 1.97 -11.96 -17.23
CA LEU A 141 2.82 -10.78 -17.09
C LEU A 141 4.20 -11.13 -16.51
N SER A 142 5.22 -10.39 -16.93
CA SER A 142 6.52 -10.37 -16.25
C SER A 142 6.42 -9.75 -14.86
N GLY A 143 7.44 -9.93 -14.01
CA GLY A 143 7.50 -9.31 -12.67
C GLY A 143 7.35 -7.79 -12.71
N GLY A 144 8.12 -7.11 -13.60
CA GLY A 144 8.03 -5.67 -13.76
C GLY A 144 6.67 -5.19 -14.30
N GLN A 145 6.01 -5.97 -15.19
CA GLN A 145 4.66 -5.67 -15.64
C GLN A 145 3.64 -5.81 -14.50
N LYS A 146 3.72 -6.87 -13.68
CA LYS A 146 2.87 -7.06 -12.49
C LYS A 146 3.02 -5.89 -11.53
N GLN A 147 4.24 -5.43 -11.31
CA GLN A 147 4.50 -4.29 -10.44
C GLN A 147 3.87 -3.01 -10.99
N ARG A 148 4.01 -2.71 -12.28
CA ARG A 148 3.38 -1.55 -12.90
C ARG A 148 1.84 -1.61 -12.81
N ILE A 149 1.22 -2.77 -12.95
CA ILE A 149 -0.22 -2.95 -12.71
C ILE A 149 -0.57 -2.70 -11.23
N ALA A 150 0.25 -3.17 -10.26
CA ALA A 150 0.03 -2.93 -8.85
C ALA A 150 0.14 -1.42 -8.51
N ILE A 151 1.08 -0.70 -9.13
CA ILE A 151 1.21 0.75 -9.02
C ILE A 151 -0.05 1.44 -9.57
N ALA A 152 -0.48 1.10 -10.80
CA ALA A 152 -1.68 1.65 -11.40
C ALA A 152 -2.92 1.41 -10.53
N ARG A 153 -3.07 0.20 -9.96
CA ARG A 153 -4.14 -0.12 -9.01
C ARG A 153 -4.08 0.75 -7.75
N ALA A 154 -2.90 0.96 -7.19
CA ALA A 154 -2.74 1.79 -6.00
C ALA A 154 -3.11 3.26 -6.25
N LEU A 155 -2.83 3.78 -7.44
CA LEU A 155 -3.17 5.14 -7.85
C LEU A 155 -4.66 5.33 -8.22
N ALA A 156 -5.39 4.26 -8.49
CA ALA A 156 -6.76 4.31 -9.02
C ALA A 156 -7.75 5.02 -8.08
N SER A 157 -7.57 4.88 -6.76
CA SER A 157 -8.40 5.55 -5.74
C SER A 157 -8.03 7.01 -5.49
N ASN A 158 -7.02 7.55 -6.18
CA ASN A 158 -6.45 8.88 -5.91
C ASN A 158 -6.10 9.08 -4.42
N PRO A 159 -5.22 8.24 -3.86
CA PRO A 159 -4.95 8.21 -2.43
C PRO A 159 -4.23 9.49 -1.97
N LYS A 160 -4.49 9.90 -0.72
CA LYS A 160 -3.73 10.95 -0.04
C LYS A 160 -2.37 10.44 0.47
N VAL A 161 -2.33 9.17 0.83
CA VAL A 161 -1.12 8.49 1.32
C VAL A 161 -0.85 7.26 0.45
N LEU A 162 0.37 7.18 -0.07
CA LEU A 162 0.86 6.01 -0.80
C LEU A 162 1.98 5.35 -0.01
N LEU A 163 1.75 4.15 0.46
CA LEU A 163 2.73 3.33 1.19
C LEU A 163 3.38 2.35 0.22
N CYS A 164 4.71 2.26 0.25
CA CYS A 164 5.46 1.35 -0.61
C CYS A 164 6.31 0.39 0.24
N ASP A 165 6.05 -0.91 0.15
CA ASP A 165 6.80 -1.96 0.82
C ASP A 165 7.70 -2.66 -0.22
N GLU A 166 8.99 -2.25 -0.28
CA GLU A 166 10.00 -2.74 -1.22
C GLU A 166 9.54 -2.75 -2.70
N ALA A 167 8.84 -1.69 -3.12
CA ALA A 167 8.22 -1.62 -4.45
C ALA A 167 9.20 -1.68 -5.63
N THR A 168 10.50 -1.48 -5.41
CA THR A 168 11.53 -1.46 -6.47
C THR A 168 12.33 -2.75 -6.59
N SER A 169 12.17 -3.72 -5.68
CA SER A 169 12.97 -4.95 -5.65
C SER A 169 12.81 -5.86 -6.89
N ALA A 170 11.71 -5.69 -7.64
CA ALA A 170 11.42 -6.45 -8.86
C ALA A 170 11.61 -5.64 -10.17
N LEU A 171 12.09 -4.39 -10.08
CA LEU A 171 12.40 -3.58 -11.26
C LEU A 171 13.86 -3.75 -11.65
N ASP A 172 14.11 -3.80 -12.96
CA ASP A 172 15.46 -3.68 -13.52
C ASP A 172 16.04 -2.31 -13.11
N PRO A 173 17.32 -2.21 -12.68
CA PRO A 173 17.97 -0.94 -12.33
C PRO A 173 17.88 0.13 -13.41
N THR A 174 17.67 -0.23 -14.67
CA THR A 174 17.50 0.69 -15.80
C THR A 174 16.09 1.24 -15.95
N THR A 175 15.12 0.73 -15.17
CA THR A 175 13.70 1.13 -15.22
C THR A 175 13.21 1.83 -13.96
N THR A 176 14.13 2.16 -13.07
CA THR A 176 13.81 2.85 -11.79
C THR A 176 13.94 4.36 -11.92
#